data_4a0f486c97ea1f0de3c4b81fd9a851ed
#
_entry.id   4a0f486c97ea1f0de3c4b81fd9a851ed
#
_cell.length_a   1.000
_cell.length_b   1.000
_cell.length_c   1.000
_cell.angle_alpha   90.00
_cell.angle_beta   90.00
_cell.angle_gamma   90.00
#
_symmetry.space_group_name_H-M   'P 1'
#
loop_
_entity.id
_entity.type
_entity.pdbx_description
1 polymer ?
#
loop_
_entity_poly.entity_id
_entity_poly.type
_entity_poly.pdbx_seq_one_letter_code
_entity_poly.pdbx_strand_id
1 'polypeptide(L)'
;MKKLCYSLILFVSFLSATIINVPGDYQAIQAGINASDDGDTVLIAQGIYFENLILQKEIVLASNAIYDDLDSDWHDNENINETIISGVPEPDDPSKGSCLVIRYGDIEPTIFGLTFQDGVGTTMMVNDCDI
;
A
#
# COMPACT_ATOMS: atom_id res chain seq x y z
N MET A 1 45.57 29.80 -23.01
CA MET A 1 44.22 29.23 -23.14
C MET A 1 43.98 28.27 -22.00
N LYS A 2 43.18 28.64 -21.02
CA LYS A 2 42.84 27.76 -19.89
C LYS A 2 41.68 26.87 -20.33
N LYS A 3 41.92 25.56 -20.45
CA LYS A 3 40.86 24.57 -20.67
C LYS A 3 40.12 24.38 -19.38
N LEU A 4 38.87 24.88 -19.30
CA LEU A 4 37.96 24.61 -18.21
C LEU A 4 37.45 23.17 -18.37
N CYS A 5 37.90 22.27 -17.49
CA CYS A 5 37.41 20.90 -17.42
C CYS A 5 36.16 20.92 -16.54
N TYR A 6 34.98 20.92 -17.14
CA TYR A 6 33.71 20.73 -16.40
C TYR A 6 33.60 19.26 -16.04
N SER A 7 33.90 18.93 -14.79
CA SER A 7 33.56 17.63 -14.22
C SER A 7 32.05 17.56 -13.99
N LEU A 8 31.35 16.87 -14.90
CA LEU A 8 29.94 16.54 -14.73
C LEU A 8 29.82 15.47 -13.64
N ILE A 9 29.58 15.88 -12.41
CA ILE A 9 29.28 14.96 -11.33
C ILE A 9 27.85 14.44 -11.57
N LEU A 10 27.77 13.23 -12.12
CA LEU A 10 26.52 12.50 -12.26
C LEU A 10 26.07 12.05 -10.86
N PHE A 11 25.11 12.76 -10.27
CA PHE A 11 24.47 12.36 -9.02
C PHE A 11 23.51 11.21 -9.34
N VAL A 12 23.99 9.97 -9.21
CA VAL A 12 23.15 8.79 -9.27
C VAL A 12 22.42 8.70 -7.93
N SER A 13 21.19 9.18 -7.88
CA SER A 13 20.30 8.91 -6.75
C SER A 13 19.97 7.42 -6.77
N PHE A 14 20.52 6.64 -5.85
CA PHE A 14 20.04 5.30 -5.58
C PHE A 14 18.68 5.43 -4.92
N LEU A 15 17.63 5.21 -5.70
CA LEU A 15 16.29 4.99 -5.15
C LEU A 15 16.34 3.61 -4.50
N SER A 16 16.48 3.58 -3.18
CA SER A 16 16.43 2.33 -2.41
C SER A 16 15.00 2.14 -1.95
N ALA A 17 14.34 1.09 -2.40
CA ALA A 17 13.04 0.69 -1.86
C ALA A 17 13.18 0.40 -0.37
N THR A 18 12.32 0.98 0.43
CA THR A 18 12.30 0.84 1.89
C THR A 18 11.11 -0.02 2.30
N ILE A 19 11.27 -0.78 3.38
CA ILE A 19 10.17 -1.51 4.00
C ILE A 19 9.74 -0.74 5.25
N ILE A 20 8.47 -0.34 5.26
CA ILE A 20 7.82 0.35 6.37
C ILE A 20 6.89 -0.65 7.05
N ASN A 21 7.15 -0.96 8.32
CA ASN A 21 6.42 -1.97 9.06
C ASN A 21 5.25 -1.35 9.83
N VAL A 22 4.09 -1.97 9.74
CA VAL A 22 2.90 -1.63 10.52
C VAL A 22 2.52 -2.84 11.37
N PRO A 23 2.41 -2.71 12.70
CA PRO A 23 2.47 -1.50 13.52
C PRO A 23 3.88 -1.13 14.03
N GLY A 24 4.95 -1.68 13.49
CA GLY A 24 6.32 -1.49 14.00
C GLY A 24 6.81 -0.04 13.90
N ASP A 25 6.84 0.52 12.70
CA ASP A 25 7.29 1.88 12.43
C ASP A 25 6.14 2.89 12.58
N TYR A 26 4.94 2.51 12.15
CA TYR A 26 3.71 3.31 12.27
C TYR A 26 2.57 2.45 12.77
N GLN A 27 1.77 2.99 13.70
CA GLN A 27 0.65 2.26 14.32
C GLN A 27 -0.55 2.08 13.38
N ALA A 28 -0.70 2.95 12.39
CA ALA A 28 -1.76 2.95 11.41
C ALA A 28 -1.22 2.69 10.00
N ILE A 29 -1.97 1.93 9.19
CA ILE A 29 -1.59 1.63 7.81
C ILE A 29 -1.52 2.91 6.98
N GLN A 30 -2.52 3.80 7.12
CA GLN A 30 -2.53 5.07 6.40
C GLN A 30 -1.32 5.95 6.73
N ALA A 31 -0.83 5.91 7.97
CA ALA A 31 0.38 6.64 8.35
C ALA A 31 1.62 6.08 7.65
N GLY A 32 1.72 4.75 7.54
CA GLY A 32 2.77 4.08 6.76
C GLY A 32 2.72 4.45 5.27
N ILE A 33 1.53 4.42 4.67
CA ILE A 33 1.31 4.85 3.28
C ILE A 33 1.73 6.32 3.09
N ASN A 34 1.37 7.20 4.01
CA ASN A 34 1.71 8.62 3.90
C ASN A 34 3.22 8.85 3.97
N ALA A 35 3.93 8.06 4.77
CA ALA A 35 5.38 8.15 4.96
C ALA A 35 6.20 7.48 3.85
N SER A 36 5.60 6.58 3.06
CA SER A 36 6.29 5.89 1.96
C SER A 36 6.56 6.82 0.79
N ASP A 37 7.53 6.45 -0.03
CA ASP A 37 7.77 6.98 -1.37
C ASP A 37 7.46 5.91 -2.42
N ASP A 38 7.33 6.32 -3.70
CA ASP A 38 7.10 5.37 -4.80
C ASP A 38 8.21 4.32 -4.84
N GLY A 39 7.81 3.06 -4.98
CA GLY A 39 8.70 1.90 -4.93
C GLY A 39 8.90 1.29 -3.55
N ASP A 40 8.42 1.93 -2.47
CA ASP A 40 8.48 1.39 -1.12
C ASP A 40 7.47 0.26 -0.89
N THR A 41 7.69 -0.49 0.18
CA THR A 41 6.75 -1.52 0.66
C THR A 41 6.22 -1.13 2.04
N VAL A 42 4.90 -1.07 2.18
CA VAL A 42 4.22 -1.00 3.48
C VAL A 42 3.84 -2.43 3.86
N LEU A 43 4.55 -2.99 4.83
CA LEU A 43 4.41 -4.36 5.29
C LEU A 43 3.54 -4.38 6.56
N ILE A 44 2.41 -5.08 6.49
CA ILE A 44 1.39 -5.09 7.52
C ILE A 44 1.43 -6.44 8.26
N ALA A 45 1.64 -6.39 9.58
CA ALA A 45 1.54 -7.58 10.42
C ALA A 45 0.08 -7.99 10.65
N GLN A 46 -0.13 -9.25 11.07
CA GLN A 46 -1.44 -9.74 11.45
C GLN A 46 -2.11 -8.82 12.47
N GLY A 47 -3.40 -8.60 12.29
CA GLY A 47 -4.22 -7.74 13.12
C GLY A 47 -5.47 -7.27 12.40
N ILE A 48 -6.37 -6.63 13.14
CA ILE A 48 -7.57 -6.00 12.58
C ILE A 48 -7.36 -4.48 12.61
N TYR A 49 -7.36 -3.88 11.43
CA TYR A 49 -7.13 -2.45 11.24
C TYR A 49 -8.45 -1.80 10.78
N PHE A 50 -9.00 -0.96 11.63
CA PHE A 50 -10.25 -0.22 11.34
C PHE A 50 -9.89 1.09 10.64
N GLU A 51 -9.65 1.00 9.33
CA GLU A 51 -9.17 2.13 8.54
C GLU A 51 -9.83 2.15 7.15
N ASN A 52 -10.02 3.36 6.63
CA ASN A 52 -10.38 3.62 5.25
C ASN A 52 -9.14 4.16 4.54
N LEU A 53 -8.48 3.32 3.76
CA LEU A 53 -7.20 3.63 3.16
C LEU A 53 -7.35 4.42 1.85
N ILE A 54 -6.49 5.40 1.66
CA ILE A 54 -6.34 6.13 0.40
C ILE A 54 -4.92 5.93 -0.09
N LEU A 55 -4.80 5.34 -1.28
CA LEU A 55 -3.52 5.06 -1.92
C LEU A 55 -3.38 5.92 -3.18
N GLN A 56 -2.30 6.70 -3.23
CA GLN A 56 -1.98 7.65 -4.29
C GLN A 56 -0.53 7.55 -4.73
N LYS A 57 0.09 6.42 -4.45
CA LYS A 57 1.51 6.16 -4.69
C LYS A 57 1.69 4.78 -5.30
N GLU A 58 2.76 4.62 -6.03
CA GLU A 58 3.17 3.36 -6.64
C GLU A 58 3.99 2.53 -5.65
N ILE A 59 3.32 1.95 -4.67
CA ILE A 59 3.93 1.16 -3.60
C ILE A 59 3.42 -0.27 -3.57
N VAL A 60 4.10 -1.12 -2.81
CA VAL A 60 3.61 -2.44 -2.43
C VAL A 60 2.93 -2.33 -1.06
N LEU A 61 1.65 -2.68 -0.98
CA LEU A 61 0.90 -2.80 0.27
C LEU A 61 0.65 -4.28 0.52
N ALA A 62 1.34 -4.88 1.48
CA ALA A 62 1.33 -6.32 1.65
C ALA A 62 1.29 -6.76 3.11
N SER A 63 0.75 -7.96 3.36
CA SER A 63 1.00 -8.69 4.60
C SER A 63 2.29 -9.50 4.53
N ASN A 64 2.64 -10.16 5.64
CA ASN A 64 3.77 -11.10 5.68
C ASN A 64 3.59 -12.30 4.75
N ALA A 65 2.40 -12.52 4.18
CA ALA A 65 2.17 -13.53 3.15
C ALA A 65 3.06 -13.36 1.89
N ILE A 66 3.63 -12.18 1.70
CA ILE A 66 4.58 -11.92 0.61
C ILE A 66 5.86 -12.79 0.70
N TYR A 67 6.15 -13.33 1.88
CA TYR A 67 7.29 -14.22 2.13
C TYR A 67 6.91 -15.71 2.17
N ASP A 68 5.62 -16.02 2.03
CA ASP A 68 5.11 -17.38 2.11
C ASP A 68 5.08 -18.05 0.74
N ASP A 69 5.15 -19.37 0.74
CA ASP A 69 4.91 -20.18 -0.46
C ASP A 69 3.40 -20.39 -0.63
N LEU A 70 2.80 -19.65 -1.58
CA LEU A 70 1.36 -19.67 -1.84
C LEU A 70 0.94 -20.66 -2.94
N ASP A 71 1.87 -21.47 -3.44
CA ASP A 71 1.60 -22.36 -4.57
C ASP A 71 0.63 -23.51 -4.22
N SER A 72 0.48 -23.86 -2.94
CA SER A 72 -0.32 -25.02 -2.53
C SER A 72 -1.65 -24.68 -1.86
N ASP A 73 -1.74 -23.69 -0.99
CA ASP A 73 -2.98 -23.43 -0.23
C ASP A 73 -3.07 -22.02 0.37
N TRP A 74 -3.24 -21.02 -0.49
CA TRP A 74 -3.34 -19.65 -0.03
C TRP A 74 -4.61 -19.37 0.80
N HIS A 75 -5.66 -20.20 0.69
CA HIS A 75 -6.92 -20.02 1.42
C HIS A 75 -6.77 -20.19 2.94
N ASP A 76 -5.85 -21.07 3.36
CA ASP A 76 -5.60 -21.34 4.79
C ASP A 76 -4.36 -20.58 5.30
N ASN A 77 -3.85 -19.61 4.53
CA ASN A 77 -2.70 -18.81 4.94
C ASN A 77 -3.10 -17.81 6.03
N GLU A 78 -2.50 -17.95 7.22
CA GLU A 78 -2.79 -17.11 8.38
C GLU A 78 -2.41 -15.65 8.14
N ASN A 79 -1.30 -15.39 7.42
CA ASN A 79 -0.87 -14.03 7.11
C ASN A 79 -1.88 -13.29 6.21
N ILE A 80 -2.63 -14.00 5.38
CA ILE A 80 -3.72 -13.44 4.58
C ILE A 80 -4.97 -13.27 5.45
N ASN A 81 -5.38 -14.36 6.12
CA ASN A 81 -6.66 -14.43 6.81
C ASN A 81 -6.72 -13.56 8.07
N GLU A 82 -5.58 -13.34 8.72
CA GLU A 82 -5.50 -12.57 9.96
C GLU A 82 -4.94 -11.14 9.76
N THR A 83 -4.58 -10.75 8.54
CA THR A 83 -4.27 -9.35 8.23
C THR A 83 -5.50 -8.69 7.61
N ILE A 84 -6.34 -8.12 8.47
CA ILE A 84 -7.69 -7.68 8.12
C ILE A 84 -7.75 -6.15 8.13
N ILE A 85 -8.19 -5.58 7.01
CA ILE A 85 -8.54 -4.16 6.91
C ILE A 85 -10.07 -4.09 6.91
N SER A 86 -10.63 -3.55 8.00
CA SER A 86 -12.06 -3.40 8.20
C SER A 86 -12.47 -1.97 7.94
N GLY A 87 -13.34 -1.76 6.97
CA GLY A 87 -13.84 -0.43 6.63
C GLY A 87 -14.67 0.16 7.76
N VAL A 88 -14.55 1.47 7.94
CA VAL A 88 -15.28 2.23 8.95
C VAL A 88 -16.26 3.18 8.24
N PRO A 89 -17.58 3.16 8.56
CA PRO A 89 -18.51 4.14 8.02
C PRO A 89 -18.05 5.57 8.33
N GLU A 90 -18.07 6.45 7.34
CA GLU A 90 -17.74 7.86 7.58
C GLU A 90 -18.84 8.54 8.42
N PRO A 91 -18.47 9.34 9.44
CA PRO A 91 -19.47 9.95 10.33
C PRO A 91 -20.48 10.85 9.62
N ASP A 92 -20.04 11.57 8.58
CA ASP A 92 -20.86 12.51 7.82
C ASP A 92 -21.59 11.86 6.65
N ASP A 93 -21.17 10.69 6.22
CA ASP A 93 -21.79 9.91 5.15
C ASP A 93 -21.56 8.42 5.36
N PRO A 94 -22.45 7.76 6.11
CA PRO A 94 -22.33 6.33 6.41
C PRO A 94 -22.37 5.41 5.18
N SER A 95 -22.74 5.93 3.99
CA SER A 95 -22.66 5.18 2.74
C SER A 95 -21.25 5.12 2.16
N LYS A 96 -20.34 5.87 2.71
CA LYS A 96 -18.91 5.87 2.40
C LYS A 96 -18.14 5.17 3.52
N GLY A 97 -17.15 4.41 3.15
CA GLY A 97 -16.36 3.63 4.10
C GLY A 97 -15.68 2.49 3.38
N SER A 98 -15.15 2.78 2.17
CA SER A 98 -14.38 1.79 1.42
C SER A 98 -13.10 1.47 2.17
N CYS A 99 -12.76 0.18 2.30
CA CYS A 99 -11.51 -0.25 2.95
C CYS A 99 -10.27 0.33 2.26
N LEU A 100 -10.30 0.41 0.94
CA LEU A 100 -9.20 0.94 0.13
C LEU A 100 -9.77 1.73 -1.06
N VAL A 101 -9.20 2.90 -1.30
CA VAL A 101 -9.47 3.72 -2.48
C VAL A 101 -8.14 4.07 -3.13
N ILE A 102 -7.96 3.67 -4.38
CA ILE A 102 -6.81 4.05 -5.20
C ILE A 102 -7.22 5.27 -6.03
N ARG A 103 -6.46 6.35 -5.91
CA ARG A 103 -6.79 7.64 -6.55
C ARG A 103 -5.60 8.23 -7.28
N TYR A 104 -5.92 8.95 -8.36
CA TYR A 104 -5.05 9.82 -9.15
C TYR A 104 -3.91 9.16 -9.91
N GLY A 105 -4.04 9.24 -11.22
CA GLY A 105 -2.98 9.05 -12.18
C GLY A 105 -2.74 7.60 -12.59
N ASP A 106 -1.76 7.45 -13.42
CA ASP A 106 -1.30 6.17 -13.94
C ASP A 106 -0.37 5.52 -12.90
N ILE A 107 -0.91 5.14 -11.73
CA ILE A 107 -0.16 4.41 -10.70
C ILE A 107 -0.54 2.93 -10.74
N GLU A 108 0.43 2.06 -10.56
CA GLU A 108 0.27 0.60 -10.56
C GLU A 108 0.70 0.01 -9.19
N PRO A 109 -0.02 0.32 -8.09
CA PRO A 109 0.33 -0.23 -6.80
C PRO A 109 0.08 -1.72 -6.75
N THR A 110 0.91 -2.45 -6.02
CA THR A 110 0.72 -3.88 -5.75
C THR A 110 0.03 -4.06 -4.41
N ILE A 111 -1.09 -4.79 -4.39
CA ILE A 111 -1.80 -5.17 -3.16
C ILE A 111 -1.67 -6.69 -3.01
N PHE A 112 -1.15 -7.16 -1.88
CA PHE A 112 -0.83 -8.57 -1.72
C PHE A 112 -1.15 -9.12 -0.32
N GLY A 113 -1.85 -10.25 -0.28
CA GLY A 113 -2.05 -11.04 0.93
C GLY A 113 -2.83 -10.34 2.04
N LEU A 114 -3.86 -9.56 1.70
CA LEU A 114 -4.69 -8.80 2.64
C LEU A 114 -6.14 -9.24 2.58
N THR A 115 -6.81 -9.27 3.71
CA THR A 115 -8.25 -9.46 3.81
C THR A 115 -8.96 -8.13 4.01
N PHE A 116 -9.96 -7.83 3.19
CA PHE A 116 -10.80 -6.64 3.30
C PHE A 116 -12.21 -7.05 3.71
N GLN A 117 -12.77 -6.40 4.73
CA GLN A 117 -14.12 -6.64 5.21
C GLN A 117 -14.83 -5.35 5.63
N ASP A 118 -16.15 -5.42 5.80
CA ASP A 118 -17.01 -4.35 6.33
C ASP A 118 -16.92 -3.03 5.56
N GLY A 119 -16.37 -3.04 4.35
CA GLY A 119 -16.34 -1.86 3.51
C GLY A 119 -17.76 -1.44 3.09
N VAL A 120 -18.12 -0.18 3.34
CA VAL A 120 -19.37 0.42 2.91
C VAL A 120 -19.07 1.40 1.77
N GLY A 121 -19.40 1.02 0.56
CA GLY A 121 -19.18 1.88 -0.60
C GLY A 121 -20.12 1.51 -1.73
N THR A 122 -20.74 2.51 -2.33
CA THR A 122 -21.78 2.27 -3.33
C THR A 122 -21.27 2.22 -4.77
N THR A 123 -20.03 2.58 -5.05
CA THR A 123 -19.54 2.51 -6.43
C THR A 123 -18.02 2.49 -6.48
N MET A 124 -17.47 1.44 -7.05
CA MET A 124 -16.11 1.47 -7.54
C MET A 124 -16.13 2.27 -8.85
N MET A 125 -15.70 3.53 -8.82
CA MET A 125 -15.37 4.23 -10.04
C MET A 125 -13.94 3.85 -10.40
N VAL A 126 -13.82 2.83 -11.21
CA VAL A 126 -12.56 2.47 -11.89
C VAL A 126 -12.48 3.36 -13.13
N ASN A 127 -11.84 4.50 -13.01
CA ASN A 127 -11.41 5.24 -14.18
C ASN A 127 -10.07 4.66 -14.63
N ASP A 128 -10.09 3.97 -15.76
CA ASP A 128 -8.92 3.38 -16.44
C ASP A 128 -7.97 2.55 -15.54
N CYS A 129 -8.43 1.37 -15.13
CA CYS A 129 -7.53 0.26 -14.83
C CYS A 129 -7.71 -0.77 -15.94
N ASP A 130 -6.73 -0.94 -16.78
CA ASP A 130 -6.59 -2.13 -17.59
C ASP A 130 -6.29 -3.31 -16.64
N ILE A 131 -7.25 -4.24 -16.53
CA ILE A 131 -7.11 -5.49 -15.77
C ILE A 131 -6.59 -6.56 -16.75
#